data_ea16fbb0c2b43b12a875f8139b27a9de
#
_entry.id   ea16fbb0c2b43b12a875f8139b27a9de
#
_cell.length_a   1.000
_cell.length_b   1.000
_cell.length_c   1.000
_cell.angle_alpha   90.00
_cell.angle_beta   90.00
_cell.angle_gamma   90.00
#
_symmetry.space_group_name_H-M   'P 1'
#
loop_
_entity.id
_entity.type
_entity.pdbx_description
1 polymer ?
#
loop_
_entity_poly.entity_id
_entity_poly.type
_entity_poly.pdbx_seq_one_letter_code
_entity_poly.pdbx_strand_id
1 'polypeptide(L)'
;GGQSAIGGGTPWNISKQLTAEGVKKVFVISDEPEQFSELKLFADGVTIAHRDEMIPIQKQLREIEGVTAIIYVQTCATELRRRRKRGYVEDRERKIFVNPDVCEGCGDCAEKSNCVGVKPLKHFDGEKKQIDQSICNKDYSCIKGFCPSFVSIPQNEIFTENKKSYPAVPILKKYFHEPNVLNKDINLVMAGIGGTG
;
A
#
# COMPACT_ATOMS: atom_id res chain seq x y z
N GLY A 1 7.31 4.05 6.57
CA GLY A 1 6.27 4.93 6.13
C GLY A 1 5.68 5.77 7.24
N GLY A 2 5.25 6.98 6.90
CA GLY A 2 4.55 7.88 7.82
C GLY A 2 5.42 8.71 8.74
N GLN A 3 6.73 8.62 8.63
CA GLN A 3 7.64 9.51 9.32
C GLN A 3 8.00 10.68 8.40
N SER A 4 8.05 11.88 8.96
CA SER A 4 8.54 13.05 8.25
C SER A 4 10.06 12.94 8.05
N ALA A 5 10.53 13.28 6.85
CA ALA A 5 11.97 13.36 6.59
C ALA A 5 12.58 14.49 7.44
N ILE A 6 13.75 14.23 8.00
CA ILE A 6 14.53 15.26 8.69
C ILE A 6 15.32 16.04 7.62
N GLY A 7 15.21 17.38 7.65
CA GLY A 7 15.83 18.25 6.67
C GLY A 7 15.09 18.36 5.33
N GLY A 8 15.76 18.90 4.33
CA GLY A 8 15.17 19.21 3.02
C GLY A 8 15.11 18.02 2.06
N GLY A 9 14.60 16.87 2.51
CA GLY A 9 14.52 15.61 1.74
C GLY A 9 13.55 15.63 0.57
N THR A 10 13.51 16.69 -0.21
CA THR A 10 12.69 16.80 -1.42
C THR A 10 13.38 16.09 -2.60
N PRO A 11 12.62 15.56 -3.58
CA PRO A 11 13.19 14.88 -4.74
C PRO A 11 14.23 15.73 -5.50
N TRP A 12 13.99 17.03 -5.62
CA TRP A 12 14.91 17.94 -6.28
C TRP A 12 16.22 18.15 -5.49
N ASN A 13 16.16 18.28 -4.16
CA ASN A 13 17.36 18.38 -3.33
C ASN A 13 18.18 17.09 -3.38
N ILE A 14 17.52 15.93 -3.32
CA ILE A 14 18.15 14.62 -3.46
C ILE A 14 18.82 14.50 -4.83
N SER A 15 18.17 14.95 -5.91
CA SER A 15 18.76 14.89 -7.26
C SER A 15 20.03 15.72 -7.37
N LYS A 16 20.04 16.93 -6.79
CA LYS A 16 21.23 17.80 -6.77
C LYS A 16 22.38 17.18 -5.97
N GLN A 17 22.06 16.59 -4.81
CA GLN A 17 23.06 15.91 -3.99
C GLN A 17 23.69 14.74 -4.77
N LEU A 18 22.87 13.86 -5.35
CA LEU A 18 23.35 12.72 -6.13
C LEU A 18 24.24 13.15 -7.30
N THR A 19 23.85 14.21 -8.00
CA THR A 19 24.65 14.76 -9.11
C THR A 19 25.97 15.32 -8.61
N ALA A 20 25.98 16.02 -7.47
CA ALA A 20 27.19 16.54 -6.86
C ALA A 20 28.15 15.43 -6.40
N GLU A 21 27.61 14.26 -5.99
CA GLU A 21 28.37 13.06 -5.64
C GLU A 21 28.86 12.27 -6.88
N GLY A 22 28.57 12.73 -8.09
CA GLY A 22 29.08 12.14 -9.34
C GLY A 22 28.19 11.05 -9.94
N VAL A 23 26.93 10.95 -9.54
CA VAL A 23 25.97 10.04 -10.17
C VAL A 23 25.75 10.45 -11.63
N LYS A 24 25.94 9.51 -12.56
CA LYS A 24 25.94 9.76 -14.01
C LYS A 24 24.58 10.05 -14.59
N LYS A 25 23.55 9.37 -14.10
CA LYS A 25 22.17 9.54 -14.54
C LYS A 25 21.20 9.35 -13.39
N VAL A 26 20.27 10.30 -13.27
CA VAL A 26 19.21 10.28 -12.26
C VAL A 26 17.86 10.31 -12.95
N PHE A 27 16.99 9.38 -12.57
CA PHE A 27 15.57 9.40 -12.91
C PHE A 27 14.74 9.69 -11.66
N VAL A 28 13.69 10.47 -11.83
CA VAL A 28 12.62 10.62 -10.84
C VAL A 28 11.41 9.89 -11.34
N ILE A 29 10.93 8.91 -10.61
CA ILE A 29 9.79 8.08 -11.00
C ILE A 29 8.65 8.28 -10.00
N SER A 30 7.45 8.58 -10.50
CA SER A 30 6.26 8.83 -9.70
C SER A 30 5.02 8.21 -10.34
N ASP A 31 3.98 7.99 -9.56
CA ASP A 31 2.63 7.70 -10.04
C ASP A 31 1.89 8.96 -10.52
N GLU A 32 2.39 10.14 -10.17
CA GLU A 32 1.87 11.45 -10.59
C GLU A 32 3.03 12.35 -11.05
N PRO A 33 3.65 12.07 -12.21
CA PRO A 33 4.82 12.83 -12.70
C PRO A 33 4.51 14.29 -12.97
N GLU A 34 3.26 14.66 -13.23
CA GLU A 34 2.80 16.00 -13.53
C GLU A 34 3.06 16.98 -12.37
N GLN A 35 3.10 16.48 -11.12
CA GLN A 35 3.44 17.29 -9.95
C GLN A 35 4.86 17.85 -9.98
N PHE A 36 5.71 17.33 -10.86
CA PHE A 36 7.11 17.73 -11.04
C PHE A 36 7.34 18.53 -12.32
N SER A 37 6.35 19.25 -12.80
CA SER A 37 6.43 20.06 -14.05
C SER A 37 7.53 21.13 -14.00
N GLU A 38 7.91 21.60 -12.82
CA GLU A 38 8.99 22.59 -12.65
C GLU A 38 10.37 21.92 -12.66
N LEU A 39 10.81 21.47 -13.84
CA LEU A 39 12.11 20.82 -14.04
C LEU A 39 13.30 21.65 -13.54
N LYS A 40 13.18 22.98 -13.52
CA LYS A 40 14.25 23.91 -13.03
C LYS A 40 14.64 23.71 -11.56
N LEU A 41 13.78 23.05 -10.78
CA LEU A 41 14.08 22.73 -9.39
C LEU A 41 15.09 21.59 -9.26
N PHE A 42 15.13 20.69 -10.23
CA PHE A 42 15.99 19.52 -10.24
C PHE A 42 17.41 19.84 -10.71
N ALA A 43 18.33 18.88 -10.53
CA ALA A 43 19.64 18.95 -11.17
C ALA A 43 19.53 18.80 -12.68
N ASP A 44 20.52 19.33 -13.41
CA ASP A 44 20.57 19.19 -14.86
C ASP A 44 20.64 17.72 -15.30
N GLY A 45 19.94 17.38 -16.38
CA GLY A 45 19.95 16.02 -16.92
C GLY A 45 19.06 15.01 -16.19
N VAL A 46 18.32 15.42 -15.14
CA VAL A 46 17.29 14.59 -14.51
C VAL A 46 16.13 14.35 -15.48
N THR A 47 15.66 13.13 -15.54
CA THR A 47 14.49 12.75 -16.33
C THR A 47 13.36 12.31 -15.38
N ILE A 48 12.15 12.80 -15.64
CA ILE A 48 10.95 12.44 -14.86
C ILE A 48 10.12 11.47 -15.70
N ALA A 49 9.63 10.41 -15.07
CA ALA A 49 8.87 9.35 -15.72
C ALA A 49 7.75 8.80 -14.85
N HIS A 50 6.76 8.17 -15.49
CA HIS A 50 5.70 7.48 -14.78
C HIS A 50 6.17 6.14 -14.23
N ARG A 51 5.57 5.69 -13.12
CA ARG A 51 5.93 4.42 -12.44
C ARG A 51 5.84 3.18 -13.35
N ASP A 52 4.97 3.20 -14.34
CA ASP A 52 4.81 2.08 -15.27
C ASP A 52 6.06 1.89 -16.16
N GLU A 53 6.93 2.91 -16.26
CA GLU A 53 8.21 2.86 -16.98
C GLU A 53 9.39 2.35 -16.13
N MET A 54 9.15 1.96 -14.89
CA MET A 54 10.20 1.52 -13.96
C MET A 54 11.09 0.44 -14.56
N ILE A 55 10.53 -0.60 -15.15
CA ILE A 55 11.30 -1.73 -15.69
C ILE A 55 12.13 -1.33 -16.91
N PRO A 56 11.58 -0.65 -17.94
CA PRO A 56 12.38 -0.11 -19.04
C PRO A 56 13.53 0.79 -18.57
N ILE A 57 13.26 1.68 -17.61
CA ILE A 57 14.27 2.60 -17.07
C ILE A 57 15.38 1.85 -16.35
N GLN A 58 15.06 0.86 -15.53
CA GLN A 58 16.09 0.03 -14.87
C GLN A 58 16.98 -0.68 -15.90
N LYS A 59 16.40 -1.20 -16.99
CA LYS A 59 17.16 -1.82 -18.07
C LYS A 59 18.07 -0.79 -18.77
N GLN A 60 17.59 0.40 -19.02
CA GLN A 60 18.38 1.48 -19.60
C GLN A 60 19.54 1.91 -18.69
N LEU A 61 19.27 2.09 -17.40
CA LEU A 61 20.27 2.52 -16.43
C LEU A 61 21.39 1.50 -16.22
N ARG A 62 21.07 0.22 -16.35
CA ARG A 62 22.04 -0.88 -16.23
C ARG A 62 23.11 -0.86 -17.31
N GLU A 63 22.84 -0.29 -18.48
CA GLU A 63 23.77 -0.20 -19.60
C GLU A 63 24.70 1.02 -19.50
N ILE A 64 24.47 1.91 -18.51
CA ILE A 64 25.30 3.10 -18.28
C ILE A 64 26.44 2.74 -17.32
N GLU A 65 27.68 2.91 -17.79
CA GLU A 65 28.86 2.69 -16.96
C GLU A 65 28.95 3.74 -15.84
N GLY A 66 29.09 3.28 -14.61
CA GLY A 66 29.18 4.09 -13.40
C GLY A 66 27.94 3.99 -12.52
N VAL A 67 27.79 4.98 -11.63
CA VAL A 67 26.67 5.00 -10.68
C VAL A 67 25.48 5.72 -11.31
N THR A 68 24.34 5.06 -11.28
CA THR A 68 23.04 5.61 -11.69
C THR A 68 22.04 5.52 -10.55
N ALA A 69 21.02 6.38 -10.53
CA ALA A 69 20.06 6.43 -9.45
C ALA A 69 18.62 6.61 -9.93
N ILE A 70 17.70 6.03 -9.19
CA ILE A 70 16.26 6.27 -9.32
C ILE A 70 15.75 6.86 -8.00
N ILE A 71 15.15 8.03 -8.08
CA ILE A 71 14.40 8.64 -6.97
C ILE A 71 12.95 8.26 -7.16
N TYR A 72 12.46 7.31 -6.38
CA TYR A 72 11.07 6.86 -6.47
C TYR A 72 10.19 7.65 -5.50
N VAL A 73 9.22 8.37 -6.04
CA VAL A 73 8.33 9.25 -5.27
C VAL A 73 6.92 8.69 -5.28
N GLN A 74 6.54 8.10 -4.18
CA GLN A 74 5.19 7.61 -3.96
C GLN A 74 4.88 7.55 -2.46
N THR A 75 3.65 7.93 -2.10
CA THR A 75 3.21 7.74 -0.72
C THR A 75 3.18 6.26 -0.37
N CYS A 76 3.80 5.90 0.76
CA CYS A 76 3.74 4.53 1.27
C CYS A 76 2.30 4.06 1.38
N ALA A 77 2.02 2.87 0.89
CA ALA A 77 0.68 2.27 0.88
C ALA A 77 0.00 2.25 2.26
N THR A 78 0.75 1.92 3.31
CA THR A 78 0.25 1.91 4.68
C THR A 78 -0.11 3.31 5.16
N GLU A 79 0.73 4.29 4.85
CA GLU A 79 0.48 5.68 5.20
C GLU A 79 -0.71 6.25 4.44
N LEU A 80 -0.84 5.94 3.16
CA LEU A 80 -1.98 6.36 2.36
C LEU A 80 -3.30 5.84 2.94
N ARG A 81 -3.33 4.57 3.38
CA ARG A 81 -4.51 4.01 4.08
C ARG A 81 -4.81 4.74 5.39
N ARG A 82 -3.78 5.06 6.18
CA ARG A 82 -3.96 5.82 7.43
C ARG A 82 -4.52 7.21 7.16
N ARG A 83 -4.01 7.90 6.14
CA ARG A 83 -4.48 9.24 5.75
C ARG A 83 -5.93 9.20 5.29
N ARG A 84 -6.32 8.21 4.49
CA ARG A 84 -7.72 8.00 4.10
C ARG A 84 -8.62 7.75 5.32
N LYS A 85 -8.21 6.84 6.20
CA LYS A 85 -8.97 6.54 7.43
C LYS A 85 -9.17 7.76 8.34
N ARG A 86 -8.21 8.68 8.32
CA ARG A 86 -8.26 9.95 9.10
C ARG A 86 -8.91 11.11 8.35
N GLY A 87 -9.36 10.91 7.11
CA GLY A 87 -9.97 11.95 6.29
C GLY A 87 -8.99 12.98 5.71
N TYR A 88 -7.67 12.74 5.79
CA TYR A 88 -6.66 13.64 5.21
C TYR A 88 -6.48 13.48 3.71
N VAL A 89 -6.94 12.38 3.16
CA VAL A 89 -6.95 12.09 1.73
C VAL A 89 -8.31 11.51 1.40
N GLU A 90 -8.90 11.98 0.32
CA GLU A 90 -10.17 11.47 -0.18
C GLU A 90 -10.07 9.98 -0.48
N ASP A 91 -11.09 9.23 -0.06
CA ASP A 91 -11.15 7.82 -0.37
C ASP A 91 -11.69 7.63 -1.78
N ARG A 92 -11.14 6.65 -2.49
CA ARG A 92 -11.57 6.38 -3.85
C ARG A 92 -13.00 5.81 -3.87
N GLU A 93 -13.74 6.18 -4.88
CA GLU A 93 -15.18 5.94 -5.00
C GLU A 93 -15.59 4.47 -5.07
N ARG A 94 -14.66 3.57 -5.42
CA ARG A 94 -14.99 2.16 -5.69
C ARG A 94 -14.19 1.22 -4.81
N LYS A 95 -14.83 0.10 -4.46
CA LYS A 95 -14.17 -1.10 -3.95
C LYS A 95 -14.20 -2.19 -5.01
N ILE A 96 -13.11 -2.93 -5.10
CA ILE A 96 -12.97 -4.05 -6.04
C ILE A 96 -13.09 -5.36 -5.27
N PHE A 97 -13.88 -6.26 -5.79
CA PHE A 97 -14.07 -7.63 -5.29
C PHE A 97 -13.76 -8.63 -6.40
N VAL A 98 -13.49 -9.85 -6.00
CA VAL A 98 -13.38 -10.98 -6.92
C VAL A 98 -14.56 -11.90 -6.63
N ASN A 99 -15.35 -12.24 -7.65
CA ASN A 99 -16.36 -13.26 -7.53
C ASN A 99 -15.67 -14.64 -7.60
N PRO A 100 -15.70 -15.44 -6.53
CA PRO A 100 -15.01 -16.73 -6.49
C PRO A 100 -15.61 -17.76 -7.44
N ASP A 101 -16.91 -17.68 -7.74
CA ASP A 101 -17.58 -18.61 -8.64
C ASP A 101 -17.16 -18.40 -10.11
N VAL A 102 -16.66 -17.23 -10.46
CA VAL A 102 -16.16 -16.88 -11.80
C VAL A 102 -14.63 -16.94 -11.87
N CYS A 103 -13.95 -16.85 -10.72
CA CYS A 103 -12.49 -16.83 -10.65
C CYS A 103 -11.92 -18.22 -10.99
N GLU A 104 -11.04 -18.29 -11.99
CA GLU A 104 -10.35 -19.51 -12.38
C GLU A 104 -9.07 -19.80 -11.55
N GLY A 105 -8.70 -18.90 -10.64
CA GLY A 105 -7.50 -19.07 -9.82
C GLY A 105 -6.18 -18.84 -10.57
N CYS A 106 -6.20 -18.33 -11.80
CA CYS A 106 -5.02 -18.19 -12.67
C CYS A 106 -3.87 -17.35 -12.08
N GLY A 107 -4.16 -16.43 -11.14
CA GLY A 107 -3.15 -15.61 -10.47
C GLY A 107 -2.73 -14.33 -11.20
N ASP A 108 -3.20 -14.08 -12.42
CA ASP A 108 -2.84 -12.92 -13.24
C ASP A 108 -3.00 -11.56 -12.51
N CYS A 109 -4.05 -11.43 -11.72
CA CYS A 109 -4.29 -10.23 -10.90
C CYS A 109 -3.19 -10.00 -9.86
N ALA A 110 -2.64 -11.06 -9.28
CA ALA A 110 -1.55 -10.97 -8.30
C ALA A 110 -0.23 -10.63 -9.00
N GLU A 111 0.06 -11.27 -10.13
CA GLU A 111 1.26 -11.04 -10.93
C GLU A 111 1.32 -9.58 -11.44
N LYS A 112 0.22 -9.08 -12.02
CA LYS A 112 0.17 -7.71 -12.56
C LYS A 112 0.22 -6.63 -11.49
N SER A 113 -0.38 -6.88 -10.32
CA SER A 113 -0.45 -5.86 -9.27
C SER A 113 0.70 -5.92 -8.26
N ASN A 114 1.31 -7.10 -8.06
CA ASN A 114 2.21 -7.38 -6.93
C ASN A 114 1.63 -6.89 -5.59
N CYS A 115 0.30 -6.96 -5.45
CA CYS A 115 -0.42 -6.36 -4.35
C CYS A 115 -0.66 -7.38 -3.22
N VAL A 116 -0.23 -7.04 -1.99
CA VAL A 116 -0.48 -7.86 -0.80
C VAL A 116 -1.97 -8.01 -0.44
N GLY A 117 -2.83 -7.17 -1.02
CA GLY A 117 -4.28 -7.24 -0.86
C GLY A 117 -4.93 -8.37 -1.65
N VAL A 118 -4.27 -8.89 -2.70
CA VAL A 118 -4.73 -10.04 -3.47
C VAL A 118 -4.28 -11.31 -2.75
N LYS A 119 -5.22 -12.03 -2.14
CA LYS A 119 -4.97 -13.21 -1.33
C LYS A 119 -5.59 -14.48 -1.92
N PRO A 120 -5.03 -15.64 -1.63
CA PRO A 120 -5.68 -16.91 -1.95
C PRO A 120 -6.98 -17.06 -1.13
N LEU A 121 -7.95 -17.70 -1.72
CA LEU A 121 -9.22 -18.10 -1.10
C LEU A 121 -9.45 -19.58 -1.39
N LYS A 122 -9.60 -20.38 -0.35
CA LYS A 122 -10.02 -21.78 -0.49
C LYS A 122 -11.48 -21.83 -0.89
N HIS A 123 -11.76 -22.44 -2.00
CA HIS A 123 -13.11 -22.63 -2.53
C HIS A 123 -13.35 -24.12 -2.79
N PHE A 124 -14.61 -24.58 -2.92
CA PHE A 124 -14.92 -26.00 -3.06
C PHE A 124 -14.33 -26.63 -4.35
N ASP A 125 -14.12 -25.82 -5.40
CA ASP A 125 -13.57 -26.24 -6.70
C ASP A 125 -12.10 -25.80 -6.91
N GLY A 126 -11.39 -25.45 -5.84
CA GLY A 126 -9.96 -25.13 -5.90
C GLY A 126 -9.56 -23.83 -5.22
N GLU A 127 -8.32 -23.40 -5.45
CA GLU A 127 -7.85 -22.11 -4.93
C GLU A 127 -8.23 -20.97 -5.85
N LYS A 128 -8.97 -20.02 -5.31
CA LYS A 128 -9.39 -18.77 -5.95
C LYS A 128 -8.60 -17.58 -5.43
N LYS A 129 -8.89 -16.39 -5.92
CA LYS A 129 -8.35 -15.14 -5.38
C LYS A 129 -9.44 -14.29 -4.76
N GLN A 130 -9.06 -13.52 -3.76
CA GLN A 130 -9.91 -12.53 -3.12
C GLN A 130 -9.12 -11.24 -2.86
N ILE A 131 -9.84 -10.13 -2.68
CA ILE A 131 -9.23 -8.87 -2.29
C ILE A 131 -9.55 -8.58 -0.83
N ASP A 132 -8.51 -8.56 0.00
CA ASP A 132 -8.62 -8.14 1.39
C ASP A 132 -8.85 -6.63 1.45
N GLN A 133 -10.09 -6.24 1.74
CA GLN A 133 -10.51 -4.83 1.78
C GLN A 133 -9.81 -4.02 2.89
N SER A 134 -9.30 -4.71 3.94
CA SER A 134 -8.63 -4.05 5.06
C SER A 134 -7.24 -3.51 4.69
N ILE A 135 -6.58 -4.15 3.73
CA ILE A 135 -5.23 -3.79 3.26
C ILE A 135 -5.17 -3.30 1.82
N CYS A 136 -6.31 -3.30 1.11
CA CYS A 136 -6.41 -2.80 -0.26
C CYS A 136 -6.05 -1.31 -0.33
N ASN A 137 -5.13 -0.96 -1.25
CA ASN A 137 -4.73 0.42 -1.50
C ASN A 137 -5.67 1.19 -2.40
N LYS A 138 -6.61 0.50 -3.05
CA LYS A 138 -7.49 1.09 -4.06
C LYS A 138 -6.73 1.81 -5.19
N ASP A 139 -5.56 1.30 -5.57
CA ASP A 139 -4.79 1.81 -6.72
C ASP A 139 -5.23 1.17 -8.04
N TYR A 140 -6.09 0.16 -7.95
CA TYR A 140 -6.68 -0.55 -9.07
C TYR A 140 -5.70 -1.25 -10.01
N SER A 141 -4.46 -1.46 -9.59
CA SER A 141 -3.46 -2.17 -10.39
C SER A 141 -3.85 -3.63 -10.69
N CYS A 142 -4.62 -4.26 -9.79
CA CYS A 142 -5.08 -5.64 -9.98
C CYS A 142 -6.07 -5.82 -11.13
N ILE A 143 -6.76 -4.76 -11.56
CA ILE A 143 -7.74 -4.80 -12.66
C ILE A 143 -7.17 -4.28 -13.98
N LYS A 144 -5.87 -4.02 -14.10
CA LYS A 144 -5.23 -3.61 -15.36
C LYS A 144 -5.27 -4.70 -16.44
N GLY A 145 -5.53 -5.97 -16.07
CA GLY A 145 -5.80 -7.07 -16.98
C GLY A 145 -7.29 -7.25 -17.27
N PHE A 146 -7.60 -8.04 -18.31
CA PHE A 146 -8.97 -8.47 -18.56
C PHE A 146 -9.28 -9.70 -17.69
N CYS A 147 -10.22 -9.55 -16.75
CA CYS A 147 -10.68 -10.66 -15.93
C CYS A 147 -12.18 -10.49 -15.59
N PRO A 148 -13.04 -11.41 -15.99
CA PRO A 148 -14.48 -11.31 -15.78
C PRO A 148 -14.91 -11.50 -14.32
N SER A 149 -14.04 -12.00 -13.45
CA SER A 149 -14.35 -12.23 -12.04
C SER A 149 -14.32 -10.96 -11.18
N PHE A 150 -13.79 -9.85 -11.69
CA PHE A 150 -13.78 -8.60 -10.95
C PHE A 150 -15.14 -7.92 -10.91
N VAL A 151 -15.53 -7.51 -9.70
CA VAL A 151 -16.73 -6.72 -9.44
C VAL A 151 -16.31 -5.40 -8.81
N SER A 152 -16.73 -4.29 -9.42
CA SER A 152 -16.51 -2.94 -8.91
C SER A 152 -17.79 -2.41 -8.30
N ILE A 153 -17.76 -2.08 -7.00
CA ILE A 153 -18.93 -1.57 -6.26
C ILE A 153 -18.64 -0.14 -5.82
N PRO A 154 -19.51 0.84 -6.16
CA PRO A 154 -19.42 2.18 -5.62
C PRO A 154 -19.44 2.18 -4.10
N GLN A 155 -18.67 3.04 -3.47
CA GLN A 155 -18.52 3.02 -2.01
C GLN A 155 -19.81 3.44 -1.27
N ASN A 156 -20.58 4.32 -1.86
CA ASN A 156 -21.87 4.77 -1.35
C ASN A 156 -22.98 3.70 -1.41
N GLU A 157 -22.80 2.67 -2.23
CA GLU A 157 -23.73 1.55 -2.37
C GLU A 157 -23.36 0.33 -1.52
N ILE A 158 -22.24 0.41 -0.81
CA ILE A 158 -21.86 -0.67 0.11
C ILE A 158 -22.74 -0.53 1.35
N PHE A 159 -23.74 -1.39 1.41
CA PHE A 159 -24.47 -1.60 2.65
C PHE A 159 -23.49 -2.07 3.71
N THR A 160 -23.18 -1.20 4.66
CA THR A 160 -22.61 -1.68 5.91
C THR A 160 -23.68 -2.55 6.53
N GLU A 161 -23.46 -3.87 6.59
CA GLU A 161 -24.27 -4.67 7.50
C GLU A 161 -24.30 -3.91 8.81
N ASN A 162 -25.50 -3.56 9.26
CA ASN A 162 -25.69 -3.08 10.61
C ASN A 162 -24.93 -4.06 11.48
N LYS A 163 -23.82 -3.62 12.08
CA LYS A 163 -23.11 -4.43 13.05
C LYS A 163 -24.21 -4.90 13.97
N LYS A 164 -24.60 -6.17 13.84
CA LYS A 164 -25.46 -6.79 14.83
C LYS A 164 -24.73 -6.50 16.10
N SER A 165 -25.27 -5.62 16.92
CA SER A 165 -24.74 -5.39 18.25
C SER A 165 -24.91 -6.73 18.93
N TYR A 166 -23.87 -7.54 18.86
CA TYR A 166 -23.84 -8.71 19.71
C TYR A 166 -24.01 -8.15 21.11
N PRO A 167 -25.05 -8.55 21.85
CA PRO A 167 -25.18 -8.12 23.23
C PRO A 167 -23.83 -8.36 23.90
N ALA A 168 -23.30 -7.35 24.54
CA ALA A 168 -22.01 -7.45 25.23
C ALA A 168 -22.03 -8.74 26.03
N VAL A 169 -21.22 -9.69 25.60
CA VAL A 169 -21.32 -11.06 26.05
C VAL A 169 -21.10 -11.05 27.56
N PRO A 170 -22.05 -11.48 28.38
CA PRO A 170 -21.87 -11.58 29.83
C PRO A 170 -20.78 -12.59 30.23
N ILE A 171 -20.18 -13.23 29.23
CA ILE A 171 -19.18 -14.30 29.34
C ILE A 171 -17.89 -13.80 29.98
N LEU A 172 -17.51 -12.54 29.80
CA LEU A 172 -16.26 -12.04 30.37
C LEU A 172 -16.26 -12.03 31.89
N LYS A 173 -17.40 -11.69 32.55
CA LYS A 173 -17.47 -11.73 34.03
C LYS A 173 -17.32 -13.11 34.62
N LYS A 174 -17.62 -14.19 33.88
CA LYS A 174 -17.53 -15.56 34.36
C LYS A 174 -16.11 -16.13 34.35
N TYR A 175 -15.21 -15.52 33.56
CA TYR A 175 -13.83 -15.97 33.40
C TYR A 175 -12.79 -15.05 34.04
N PHE A 176 -13.18 -13.85 34.43
CA PHE A 176 -12.32 -12.97 35.22
C PHE A 176 -12.63 -13.25 36.71
N HIS A 177 -11.85 -14.12 37.34
CA HIS A 177 -11.72 -14.07 38.77
C HIS A 177 -11.10 -12.74 39.12
N GLU A 178 -11.73 -11.97 40.02
CA GLU A 178 -11.07 -10.81 40.62
C GLU A 178 -9.74 -11.33 41.17
N PRO A 179 -8.60 -10.77 40.73
CA PRO A 179 -7.33 -11.22 41.30
C PRO A 179 -7.38 -10.94 42.78
N ASN A 180 -7.22 -11.99 43.62
CA ASN A 180 -6.94 -11.79 45.03
C ASN A 180 -5.81 -10.79 45.11
N VAL A 181 -6.00 -9.73 45.88
CA VAL A 181 -4.98 -8.68 46.08
C VAL A 181 -3.68 -9.38 46.43
N LEU A 182 -2.80 -9.51 45.49
CA LEU A 182 -1.54 -10.21 45.65
C LEU A 182 -0.57 -9.25 46.33
N ASN A 183 -0.20 -9.54 47.56
CA ASN A 183 0.95 -8.91 48.22
C ASN A 183 2.28 -9.40 47.62
N LYS A 184 2.33 -9.59 46.30
CA LYS A 184 3.50 -10.07 45.57
C LYS A 184 3.68 -9.23 44.31
N ASP A 185 4.92 -9.01 43.95
CA ASP A 185 5.29 -8.37 42.69
C ASP A 185 4.72 -9.15 41.50
N ILE A 186 4.07 -8.42 40.58
CA ILE A 186 3.50 -9.00 39.37
C ILE A 186 4.35 -8.56 38.20
N ASN A 187 4.90 -9.50 37.45
CA ASN A 187 5.56 -9.24 36.18
C ASN A 187 4.54 -9.38 35.04
N LEU A 188 4.25 -8.28 34.36
CA LEU A 188 3.36 -8.24 33.20
C LEU A 188 4.18 -8.10 31.95
N VAL A 189 4.06 -9.05 31.00
CA VAL A 189 4.64 -8.96 29.68
C VAL A 189 3.52 -8.69 28.69
N MET A 190 3.58 -7.54 28.01
CA MET A 190 2.70 -7.21 26.90
C MET A 190 3.45 -7.34 25.59
N ALA A 191 2.93 -8.16 24.68
CA ALA A 191 3.44 -8.28 23.33
C ALA A 191 2.41 -7.75 22.33
N GLY A 192 2.85 -6.96 21.40
CA GLY A 192 2.01 -6.41 20.34
C GLY A 192 2.71 -6.44 18.98
N ILE A 193 1.93 -6.57 17.92
CA ILE A 193 2.45 -6.45 16.56
C ILE A 193 2.56 -4.95 16.25
N GLY A 194 3.76 -4.50 15.90
CA GLY A 194 4.01 -3.10 15.53
C GLY A 194 3.10 -2.66 14.38
N GLY A 195 2.50 -1.46 14.51
CA GLY A 195 1.64 -0.88 13.48
C GLY A 195 0.14 -1.20 13.59
N THR A 196 -0.29 -1.94 14.59
CA THR A 196 -1.73 -2.20 14.83
C THR A 196 -2.41 -1.06 15.60
N GLY A 197 -1.68 -0.07 16.04
CA GLY A 197 -2.14 1.21 16.62
C GLY A 197 -2.65 1.09 18.02
#